data_c49414408a9a67af68b0979848946754
#
_entry.id   c49414408a9a67af68b0979848946754
#
_cell.length_a   1.000
_cell.length_b   1.000
_cell.length_c   1.000
_cell.angle_alpha   90.00
_cell.angle_beta   90.00
_cell.angle_gamma   90.00
#
_symmetry.space_group_name_H-M   'P 1'
#
loop_
_entity.id
_entity.type
_entity.pdbx_description
1 polymer ?
#
loop_
_entity_poly.entity_id
_entity_poly.type
_entity_poly.pdbx_seq_one_letter_code
_entity_poly.pdbx_strand_id
1 'polypeptide(L)'
;MTMTERPGRSKSNDTVCCGQSAADRPAHRPGPDEPESAQERINRRWNEILQETRVAQTGVQILFGFLLSVAFTPVFKELETLDRVIYVATVMLGASATASLIAPVSIHRLLSGHRMKDEVVQTAGRLMMCGMVLLALTIGCTLLLILRFVVPGVLAEVLVGAVMLWFGLCWYVLPLRLRHRSARPSPTDHA
;
A
#
# COMPACT_ATOMS: atom_id res chain seq x y z
N MET A 1 35.30 -77.58 -32.31
CA MET A 1 36.02 -76.33 -32.15
C MET A 1 35.14 -75.42 -31.34
N THR A 2 35.38 -75.35 -30.07
CA THR A 2 34.55 -74.75 -29.01
C THR A 2 35.20 -73.46 -28.62
N MET A 3 34.45 -72.39 -28.69
CA MET A 3 34.88 -71.07 -28.26
C MET A 3 34.12 -70.72 -27.02
N THR A 4 34.82 -70.52 -25.92
CA THR A 4 34.38 -70.28 -24.58
C THR A 4 34.20 -68.75 -24.39
N GLU A 5 33.00 -68.29 -24.13
CA GLU A 5 32.72 -66.91 -23.77
C GLU A 5 32.87 -66.72 -22.25
N ARG A 6 33.60 -65.67 -21.85
CA ARG A 6 33.71 -65.22 -20.47
C ARG A 6 32.73 -64.12 -20.21
N PRO A 7 32.01 -64.12 -19.10
CA PRO A 7 31.16 -63.00 -18.73
C PRO A 7 31.97 -61.82 -18.18
N GLY A 8 31.70 -60.62 -18.77
CA GLY A 8 32.29 -59.36 -18.38
C GLY A 8 31.76 -58.87 -17.04
N ARG A 9 32.68 -58.49 -16.20
CA ARG A 9 32.53 -57.91 -14.87
C ARG A 9 32.04 -56.46 -15.02
N SER A 10 30.77 -56.18 -14.66
CA SER A 10 30.24 -54.84 -14.52
C SER A 10 30.95 -54.16 -13.34
N LYS A 11 31.70 -53.11 -13.64
CA LYS A 11 32.18 -52.13 -12.65
C LYS A 11 31.06 -51.18 -12.33
N SER A 12 30.56 -51.26 -11.12
CA SER A 12 29.72 -50.19 -10.52
C SER A 12 30.57 -48.94 -10.39
N ASN A 13 30.26 -47.94 -11.19
CA ASN A 13 30.75 -46.57 -11.00
C ASN A 13 29.89 -45.92 -9.92
N ASP A 14 30.30 -46.04 -8.67
CA ASP A 14 29.87 -45.16 -7.60
C ASP A 14 30.54 -43.79 -7.80
N THR A 15 29.96 -42.98 -8.68
CA THR A 15 30.30 -41.57 -8.76
C THR A 15 29.47 -40.84 -7.72
N VAL A 16 30.09 -40.65 -6.57
CA VAL A 16 29.59 -39.71 -5.53
C VAL A 16 29.52 -38.33 -6.15
N CYS A 17 28.33 -37.91 -6.55
CA CYS A 17 28.06 -36.53 -6.89
C CYS A 17 27.95 -35.70 -5.59
N CYS A 18 29.10 -35.26 -5.08
CA CYS A 18 29.18 -34.14 -4.15
C CYS A 18 28.83 -32.86 -4.91
N GLY A 19 27.84 -32.11 -4.43
CA GLY A 19 27.70 -30.72 -4.74
C GLY A 19 26.49 -30.30 -5.58
N GLN A 20 25.29 -30.75 -5.26
CA GLN A 20 24.13 -29.93 -5.61
C GLN A 20 24.03 -28.83 -4.56
N SER A 21 24.54 -27.67 -4.94
CA SER A 21 24.39 -26.43 -4.20
C SER A 21 22.91 -26.18 -3.91
N ALA A 22 22.60 -25.77 -2.68
CA ALA A 22 21.23 -25.44 -2.22
C ALA A 22 20.53 -24.34 -3.05
N ALA A 23 21.25 -23.75 -4.01
CA ALA A 23 20.77 -22.74 -4.95
C ALA A 23 19.96 -23.30 -6.14
N ASP A 24 20.02 -24.62 -6.41
CA ASP A 24 19.44 -25.21 -7.61
C ASP A 24 18.17 -26.03 -7.35
N ARG A 25 17.53 -25.85 -6.20
CA ARG A 25 16.17 -26.37 -5.98
C ARG A 25 15.19 -25.51 -6.78
N PRO A 26 14.50 -26.09 -7.80
CA PRO A 26 13.44 -25.37 -8.48
C PRO A 26 12.43 -24.92 -7.43
N ALA A 27 12.09 -23.62 -7.45
CA ALA A 27 11.06 -23.06 -6.58
C ALA A 27 9.80 -23.95 -6.74
N HIS A 28 9.44 -24.65 -5.66
CA HIS A 28 8.24 -25.48 -5.62
C HIS A 28 7.05 -24.59 -5.96
N ARG A 29 6.43 -24.82 -7.13
CA ARG A 29 5.15 -24.21 -7.46
C ARG A 29 4.08 -25.05 -6.81
N PRO A 30 3.32 -24.50 -5.83
CA PRO A 30 2.24 -25.24 -5.19
C PRO A 30 1.25 -25.74 -6.24
N GLY A 31 0.76 -26.98 -6.10
CA GLY A 31 -0.33 -27.49 -6.90
C GLY A 31 -1.61 -26.71 -6.64
N PRO A 32 -2.61 -26.77 -7.56
CA PRO A 32 -3.87 -26.03 -7.43
C PRO A 32 -4.68 -26.37 -6.16
N ASP A 33 -4.39 -27.49 -5.50
CA ASP A 33 -5.09 -27.97 -4.30
C ASP A 33 -4.25 -27.86 -3.01
N GLU A 34 -3.05 -27.26 -3.05
CA GLU A 34 -2.20 -27.17 -1.88
C GLU A 34 -2.54 -25.90 -1.07
N PRO A 35 -2.77 -26.01 0.26
CA PRO A 35 -3.14 -24.85 1.06
C PRO A 35 -2.01 -23.81 1.07
N GLU A 36 -2.34 -22.57 0.76
CA GLU A 36 -1.42 -21.43 0.70
C GLU A 36 -0.61 -21.31 1.99
N SER A 37 0.70 -21.28 1.89
CA SER A 37 1.60 -21.12 3.03
C SER A 37 1.43 -19.76 3.70
N ALA A 38 1.75 -19.67 5.01
CA ALA A 38 1.69 -18.40 5.74
C ALA A 38 2.55 -17.32 5.06
N GLN A 39 3.67 -17.70 4.46
CA GLN A 39 4.58 -16.80 3.76
C GLN A 39 3.97 -16.24 2.46
N GLU A 40 3.26 -17.08 1.70
CA GLU A 40 2.58 -16.65 0.48
C GLU A 40 1.45 -15.68 0.77
N ARG A 41 0.67 -15.92 1.85
CA ARG A 41 -0.38 -14.98 2.31
C ARG A 41 0.20 -13.61 2.68
N ILE A 42 1.34 -13.57 3.39
CA ILE A 42 2.01 -12.33 3.76
C ILE A 42 2.49 -11.61 2.49
N ASN A 43 3.12 -12.32 1.55
CA ASN A 43 3.62 -11.74 0.32
C ASN A 43 2.48 -11.19 -0.56
N ARG A 44 1.35 -11.90 -0.65
CA ARG A 44 0.17 -11.44 -1.38
C ARG A 44 -0.39 -10.16 -0.78
N ARG A 45 -0.65 -10.13 0.54
CA ARG A 45 -1.14 -8.92 1.24
C ARG A 45 -0.19 -7.75 1.07
N TRP A 46 1.10 -8.03 1.08
CA TRP A 46 2.11 -7.01 0.85
C TRP A 46 2.02 -6.42 -0.56
N ASN A 47 1.89 -7.25 -1.58
CA ASN A 47 1.73 -6.81 -2.95
C ASN A 47 0.44 -6.00 -3.16
N GLU A 48 -0.66 -6.39 -2.52
CA GLU A 48 -1.92 -5.65 -2.51
C GLU A 48 -1.72 -4.24 -1.93
N ILE A 49 -1.10 -4.12 -0.75
CA ILE A 49 -0.79 -2.83 -0.12
C ILE A 49 0.09 -1.95 -1.02
N LEU A 50 1.12 -2.51 -1.63
CA LEU A 50 2.00 -1.76 -2.52
C LEU A 50 1.28 -1.25 -3.77
N GLN A 51 0.36 -2.03 -4.32
CA GLN A 51 -0.42 -1.64 -5.49
C GLN A 51 -1.40 -0.50 -5.17
N GLU A 52 -2.14 -0.61 -4.07
CA GLU A 52 -3.04 0.44 -3.59
C GLU A 52 -2.27 1.73 -3.27
N THR A 53 -1.13 1.61 -2.60
CA THR A 53 -0.27 2.75 -2.27
C THR A 53 0.22 3.47 -3.53
N ARG A 54 0.54 2.74 -4.60
CA ARG A 54 1.01 3.34 -5.86
C ARG A 54 -0.05 4.24 -6.50
N VAL A 55 -1.31 3.82 -6.50
CA VAL A 55 -2.41 4.63 -7.03
C VAL A 55 -2.59 5.91 -6.21
N ALA A 56 -2.60 5.80 -4.88
CA ALA A 56 -2.69 6.95 -3.99
C ALA A 56 -1.50 7.90 -4.15
N GLN A 57 -0.28 7.38 -4.29
CA GLN A 57 0.93 8.16 -4.55
C GLN A 57 0.82 8.98 -5.84
N THR A 58 0.35 8.37 -6.92
CA THR A 58 0.18 9.09 -8.19
C THR A 58 -0.82 10.24 -8.03
N GLY A 59 -1.95 9.99 -7.36
CA GLY A 59 -2.97 11.02 -7.10
C GLY A 59 -2.43 12.18 -6.27
N VAL A 60 -1.72 11.91 -5.18
CA VAL A 60 -1.17 12.97 -4.32
C VAL A 60 -0.07 13.76 -5.01
N GLN A 61 0.74 13.13 -5.85
CA GLN A 61 1.81 13.83 -6.60
C GLN A 61 1.23 14.81 -7.61
N ILE A 62 0.16 14.44 -8.32
CA ILE A 62 -0.54 15.33 -9.25
C ILE A 62 -1.13 16.52 -8.49
N LEU A 63 -1.85 16.26 -7.39
CA LEU A 63 -2.43 17.30 -6.54
C LEU A 63 -1.35 18.23 -5.98
N PHE A 64 -0.27 17.67 -5.47
CA PHE A 64 0.84 18.43 -4.91
C PHE A 64 1.55 19.28 -5.95
N GLY A 65 1.78 18.73 -7.16
CA GLY A 65 2.34 19.48 -8.28
C GLY A 65 1.46 20.65 -8.69
N PHE A 66 0.14 20.46 -8.72
CA PHE A 66 -0.83 21.55 -8.97
C PHE A 66 -0.77 22.62 -7.87
N LEU A 67 -0.76 22.23 -6.59
CA LEU A 67 -0.63 23.16 -5.48
C LEU A 67 0.65 24.02 -5.60
N LEU A 68 1.78 23.41 -5.90
CA LEU A 68 3.02 24.16 -6.09
C LEU A 68 2.92 25.13 -7.27
N SER A 69 2.26 24.75 -8.35
CA SER A 69 2.08 25.61 -9.52
C SER A 69 1.29 26.88 -9.21
N VAL A 70 0.28 26.79 -8.33
CA VAL A 70 -0.55 27.94 -7.90
C VAL A 70 0.29 29.03 -7.24
N ALA A 71 1.35 28.70 -6.51
CA ALA A 71 2.24 29.68 -5.89
C ALA A 71 2.90 30.64 -6.88
N PHE A 72 3.06 30.22 -8.12
CA PHE A 72 3.69 31.03 -9.19
C PHE A 72 2.69 31.81 -10.03
N THR A 73 1.39 31.71 -9.75
CA THR A 73 0.34 32.45 -10.44
C THR A 73 0.16 33.84 -9.83
N PRO A 74 -0.31 34.83 -10.62
CA PRO A 74 -0.66 36.15 -10.09
C PRO A 74 -1.72 36.11 -8.98
N VAL A 75 -2.65 35.16 -9.04
CA VAL A 75 -3.74 34.94 -8.08
C VAL A 75 -3.19 34.76 -6.66
N PHE A 76 -2.02 34.16 -6.49
CA PHE A 76 -1.40 33.96 -5.17
C PHE A 76 -1.11 35.29 -4.45
N LYS A 77 -0.83 36.35 -5.19
CA LYS A 77 -0.56 37.69 -4.62
C LYS A 77 -1.81 38.37 -4.09
N GLU A 78 -2.97 38.01 -4.63
CA GLU A 78 -4.28 38.58 -4.28
C GLU A 78 -4.95 37.85 -3.11
N LEU A 79 -4.37 36.70 -2.66
CA LEU A 79 -4.91 35.96 -1.53
C LEU A 79 -4.87 36.76 -0.24
N GLU A 80 -6.00 36.74 0.49
CA GLU A 80 -6.08 37.26 1.85
C GLU A 80 -5.13 36.46 2.79
N THR A 81 -4.80 37.06 3.93
CA THR A 81 -3.88 36.47 4.90
C THR A 81 -4.36 35.08 5.36
N LEU A 82 -5.66 34.91 5.59
CA LEU A 82 -6.25 33.64 6.01
C LEU A 82 -6.06 32.56 4.92
N ASP A 83 -6.39 32.89 3.67
CA ASP A 83 -6.29 31.94 2.55
C ASP A 83 -4.85 31.57 2.25
N ARG A 84 -3.92 32.49 2.47
CA ARG A 84 -2.48 32.21 2.39
C ARG A 84 -2.02 31.23 3.46
N VAL A 85 -2.50 31.35 4.69
CA VAL A 85 -2.20 30.39 5.77
C VAL A 85 -2.78 29.02 5.46
N ILE A 86 -4.04 28.96 4.99
CA ILE A 86 -4.68 27.71 4.57
C ILE A 86 -3.87 27.06 3.43
N TYR A 87 -3.42 27.86 2.46
CA TYR A 87 -2.60 27.36 1.36
C TYR A 87 -1.28 26.73 1.86
N VAL A 88 -0.53 27.43 2.72
CA VAL A 88 0.71 26.89 3.29
C VAL A 88 0.44 25.60 4.07
N ALA A 89 -0.60 25.58 4.90
CA ALA A 89 -1.01 24.38 5.61
C ALA A 89 -1.34 23.22 4.65
N THR A 90 -2.04 23.52 3.55
CA THR A 90 -2.39 22.52 2.51
C THR A 90 -1.14 21.94 1.84
N VAL A 91 -0.16 22.77 1.51
CA VAL A 91 1.13 22.32 0.95
C VAL A 91 1.88 21.43 1.93
N MET A 92 1.93 21.80 3.21
CA MET A 92 2.57 20.99 4.25
C MET A 92 1.85 19.65 4.48
N LEU A 93 0.51 19.64 4.45
CA LEU A 93 -0.29 18.41 4.51
C LEU A 93 -0.01 17.51 3.30
N GLY A 94 0.05 18.06 2.09
CA GLY A 94 0.35 17.33 0.86
C GLY A 94 1.75 16.71 0.88
N ALA A 95 2.75 17.46 1.34
CA ALA A 95 4.12 16.97 1.52
C ALA A 95 4.16 15.82 2.55
N SER A 96 3.47 15.99 3.68
CA SER A 96 3.38 14.96 4.74
C SER A 96 2.64 13.70 4.26
N ALA A 97 1.56 13.87 3.49
CA ALA A 97 0.83 12.77 2.87
C ALA A 97 1.75 11.98 1.91
N THR A 98 2.49 12.69 1.06
CA THR A 98 3.46 12.08 0.14
C THR A 98 4.53 11.29 0.88
N ALA A 99 5.13 11.86 1.93
CA ALA A 99 6.13 11.19 2.74
C ALA A 99 5.57 9.93 3.41
N SER A 100 4.37 10.00 3.99
CA SER A 100 3.72 8.87 4.67
C SER A 100 3.37 7.73 3.69
N LEU A 101 2.97 8.05 2.46
CA LEU A 101 2.65 7.06 1.44
C LEU A 101 3.90 6.41 0.81
N ILE A 102 5.04 7.11 0.78
CA ILE A 102 6.32 6.56 0.30
C ILE A 102 7.01 5.71 1.37
N ALA A 103 6.80 6.00 2.65
CA ALA A 103 7.46 5.33 3.76
C ALA A 103 7.35 3.78 3.73
N PRO A 104 6.21 3.13 3.43
CA PRO A 104 6.12 1.67 3.34
C PRO A 104 7.09 1.05 2.35
N VAL A 105 7.27 1.69 1.18
CA VAL A 105 8.22 1.23 0.14
C VAL A 105 9.66 1.34 0.63
N SER A 106 10.00 2.44 1.30
CA SER A 106 11.34 2.67 1.85
C SER A 106 11.66 1.69 2.97
N ILE A 107 10.71 1.44 3.88
CA ILE A 107 10.84 0.48 4.97
C ILE A 107 11.09 -0.93 4.42
N HIS A 108 10.31 -1.36 3.44
CA HIS A 108 10.51 -2.66 2.80
C HIS A 108 11.91 -2.80 2.19
N ARG A 109 12.38 -1.78 1.52
CA ARG A 109 13.69 -1.78 0.86
C ARG A 109 14.85 -1.90 1.86
N LEU A 110 14.73 -1.23 3.01
CA LEU A 110 15.76 -1.21 4.06
C LEU A 110 15.74 -2.48 4.92
N LEU A 111 14.56 -3.07 5.15
CA LEU A 111 14.39 -4.22 6.05
C LEU A 111 14.25 -5.57 5.33
N SER A 112 14.39 -5.63 4.02
CA SER A 112 14.27 -6.87 3.22
C SER A 112 15.24 -8.01 3.64
N GLY A 113 16.24 -7.73 4.48
CA GLY A 113 17.19 -8.70 5.02
C GLY A 113 16.94 -9.16 6.46
N HIS A 114 15.97 -8.60 7.18
CA HIS A 114 15.76 -8.86 8.60
C HIS A 114 14.47 -9.66 8.86
N ARG A 115 14.53 -10.57 9.86
CA ARG A 115 13.45 -11.52 10.23
C ARG A 115 12.18 -10.89 10.85
N MET A 116 12.06 -9.57 10.96
CA MET A 116 10.95 -8.86 11.63
C MET A 116 9.79 -8.52 10.67
N LYS A 117 9.22 -9.52 9.99
CA LYS A 117 8.25 -9.29 8.90
C LYS A 117 6.88 -8.79 9.40
N ASP A 118 6.39 -9.26 10.54
CA ASP A 118 5.02 -8.94 11.01
C ASP A 118 4.91 -7.51 11.54
N GLU A 119 5.90 -7.03 12.30
CA GLU A 119 5.92 -5.64 12.81
C GLU A 119 6.07 -4.62 11.68
N VAL A 120 6.87 -4.95 10.66
CA VAL A 120 7.07 -4.11 9.48
C VAL A 120 5.78 -3.93 8.69
N VAL A 121 5.04 -5.02 8.46
CA VAL A 121 3.74 -4.97 7.76
C VAL A 121 2.72 -4.14 8.53
N GLN A 122 2.65 -4.30 9.84
CA GLN A 122 1.74 -3.53 10.68
C GLN A 122 2.08 -2.03 10.69
N THR A 123 3.36 -1.68 10.79
CA THR A 123 3.82 -0.29 10.75
C THR A 123 3.57 0.34 9.39
N ALA A 124 3.84 -0.39 8.30
CA ALA A 124 3.55 0.05 6.94
C ALA A 124 2.05 0.34 6.74
N GLY A 125 1.17 -0.54 7.25
CA GLY A 125 -0.27 -0.32 7.21
C GLY A 125 -0.73 0.92 7.97
N ARG A 126 -0.15 1.21 9.14
CA ARG A 126 -0.44 2.44 9.92
C ARG A 126 0.02 3.70 9.19
N LEU A 127 1.20 3.67 8.58
CA LEU A 127 1.72 4.80 7.80
C LEU A 127 0.87 5.06 6.56
N MET A 128 0.42 4.00 5.89
CA MET A 128 -0.51 4.11 4.77
C MET A 128 -1.83 4.77 5.19
N MET A 129 -2.43 4.32 6.30
CA MET A 129 -3.66 4.93 6.83
C MET A 129 -3.45 6.41 7.20
N CYS A 130 -2.33 6.74 7.85
CA CYS A 130 -1.96 8.12 8.14
C CYS A 130 -1.85 8.95 6.85
N GLY A 131 -1.17 8.42 5.83
CA GLY A 131 -1.04 9.06 4.52
C GLY A 131 -2.38 9.30 3.83
N MET A 132 -3.31 8.35 3.92
CA MET A 132 -4.68 8.50 3.40
C MET A 132 -5.47 9.60 4.11
N VAL A 133 -5.36 9.69 5.44
CA VAL A 133 -5.98 10.79 6.23
C VAL A 133 -5.42 12.14 5.80
N LEU A 134 -4.09 12.26 5.73
CA LEU A 134 -3.42 13.48 5.31
C LEU A 134 -3.79 13.87 3.87
N LEU A 135 -3.94 12.90 2.98
CA LEU A 135 -4.42 13.12 1.61
C LEU A 135 -5.85 13.66 1.60
N ALA A 136 -6.76 13.06 2.38
CA ALA A 136 -8.13 13.55 2.50
C ALA A 136 -8.19 15.01 3.00
N LEU A 137 -7.39 15.33 4.02
CA LEU A 137 -7.28 16.70 4.54
C LEU A 137 -6.72 17.66 3.48
N THR A 138 -5.71 17.24 2.73
CA THR A 138 -5.14 18.02 1.63
C THR A 138 -6.20 18.32 0.56
N ILE A 139 -6.99 17.33 0.17
CA ILE A 139 -8.10 17.51 -0.78
C ILE A 139 -9.13 18.48 -0.20
N GLY A 140 -9.52 18.30 1.06
CA GLY A 140 -10.48 19.18 1.74
C GLY A 140 -10.03 20.64 1.80
N CYS A 141 -8.78 20.89 2.20
CA CYS A 141 -8.21 22.24 2.22
C CYS A 141 -8.09 22.84 0.81
N THR A 142 -7.72 22.04 -0.19
CA THR A 142 -7.66 22.50 -1.59
C THR A 142 -9.05 22.89 -2.10
N LEU A 143 -10.07 22.06 -1.83
CA LEU A 143 -11.45 22.38 -2.17
C LEU A 143 -11.94 23.63 -1.44
N LEU A 144 -11.57 23.79 -0.16
CA LEU A 144 -11.92 24.97 0.60
C LEU A 144 -11.38 26.26 -0.04
N LEU A 145 -10.09 26.24 -0.41
CA LEU A 145 -9.48 27.39 -1.08
C LEU A 145 -10.19 27.72 -2.40
N ILE A 146 -10.45 26.72 -3.23
CA ILE A 146 -11.10 26.90 -4.53
C ILE A 146 -12.54 27.43 -4.33
N LEU A 147 -13.30 26.80 -3.43
CA LEU A 147 -14.70 27.18 -3.22
C LEU A 147 -14.84 28.56 -2.57
N ARG A 148 -13.96 28.95 -1.65
CA ARG A 148 -13.95 30.31 -1.09
C ARG A 148 -13.68 31.38 -2.14
N PHE A 149 -12.90 31.06 -3.17
CA PHE A 149 -12.65 31.95 -4.29
C PHE A 149 -13.86 32.07 -5.25
N VAL A 150 -14.59 30.96 -5.47
CA VAL A 150 -15.67 30.87 -6.46
C VAL A 150 -17.03 31.22 -5.87
N VAL A 151 -17.27 30.82 -4.61
CA VAL A 151 -18.58 30.90 -3.96
C VAL A 151 -18.50 31.80 -2.73
N PRO A 152 -19.21 32.91 -2.69
CA PRO A 152 -19.19 33.80 -1.53
C PRO A 152 -19.95 33.19 -0.34
N GLY A 153 -19.44 33.47 0.87
CA GLY A 153 -20.11 33.14 2.14
C GLY A 153 -19.92 31.73 2.62
N VAL A 154 -20.74 31.33 3.57
CA VAL A 154 -20.64 30.08 4.35
C VAL A 154 -20.89 28.80 3.51
N LEU A 155 -21.41 28.96 2.29
CA LEU A 155 -21.74 27.84 1.42
C LEU A 155 -20.48 27.00 1.05
N ALA A 156 -19.33 27.65 0.91
CA ALA A 156 -18.04 26.97 0.65
C ALA A 156 -17.68 26.00 1.78
N GLU A 157 -17.76 26.45 3.03
CA GLU A 157 -17.46 25.62 4.21
C GLU A 157 -18.44 24.44 4.35
N VAL A 158 -19.73 24.66 4.09
CA VAL A 158 -20.77 23.62 4.13
C VAL A 158 -20.50 22.54 3.07
N LEU A 159 -20.19 22.94 1.85
CA LEU A 159 -19.89 22.01 0.76
C LEU A 159 -18.63 21.17 1.08
N VAL A 160 -17.57 21.81 1.56
CA VAL A 160 -16.35 21.09 1.96
C VAL A 160 -16.64 20.15 3.12
N GLY A 161 -17.38 20.60 4.13
CA GLY A 161 -17.80 19.76 5.26
C GLY A 161 -18.58 18.53 4.80
N ALA A 162 -19.49 18.68 3.84
CA ALA A 162 -20.24 17.56 3.26
C ALA A 162 -19.32 16.55 2.54
N VAL A 163 -18.36 17.03 1.74
CA VAL A 163 -17.37 16.15 1.06
C VAL A 163 -16.47 15.45 2.06
N MET A 164 -15.99 16.15 3.09
CA MET A 164 -15.15 15.56 4.13
C MET A 164 -15.91 14.51 4.95
N LEU A 165 -17.19 14.76 5.25
CA LEU A 165 -18.07 13.79 5.89
C LEU A 165 -18.23 12.53 5.00
N TRP A 166 -18.44 12.73 3.70
CA TRP A 166 -18.54 11.64 2.73
C TRP A 166 -17.25 10.79 2.69
N PHE A 167 -16.08 11.43 2.67
CA PHE A 167 -14.80 10.70 2.75
C PHE A 167 -14.69 9.90 4.05
N GLY A 168 -15.04 10.50 5.18
CA GLY A 168 -15.05 9.83 6.48
C GLY A 168 -15.97 8.61 6.49
N LEU A 169 -17.17 8.74 5.94
CA LEU A 169 -18.14 7.63 5.85
C LEU A 169 -17.62 6.51 4.95
N CYS A 170 -17.13 6.82 3.75
CA CYS A 170 -16.67 5.82 2.79
C CYS A 170 -15.38 5.13 3.23
N TRP A 171 -14.41 5.86 3.78
CA TRP A 171 -13.08 5.32 4.05
C TRP A 171 -12.92 4.72 5.44
N TYR A 172 -13.75 5.14 6.41
CA TYR A 172 -13.64 4.66 7.80
C TYR A 172 -14.87 3.91 8.27
N VAL A 173 -16.06 4.49 8.11
CA VAL A 173 -17.28 3.91 8.69
C VAL A 173 -17.69 2.64 7.95
N LEU A 174 -17.61 2.64 6.62
CA LEU A 174 -18.01 1.48 5.81
C LEU A 174 -17.14 0.25 6.07
N PRO A 175 -15.78 0.30 6.01
CA PRO A 175 -14.95 -0.87 6.29
C PRO A 175 -15.06 -1.34 7.75
N LEU A 176 -15.21 -0.42 8.72
CA LEU A 176 -15.43 -0.77 10.12
C LEU A 176 -16.76 -1.54 10.29
N ARG A 177 -17.84 -1.09 9.66
CA ARG A 177 -19.14 -1.79 9.70
C ARG A 177 -19.08 -3.16 9.08
N LEU A 178 -18.40 -3.30 7.94
CA LEU A 178 -18.22 -4.60 7.29
C LEU A 178 -17.42 -5.56 8.15
N ARG A 179 -16.34 -5.09 8.77
CA ARG A 179 -15.53 -5.89 9.70
C ARG A 179 -16.32 -6.38 10.91
N HIS A 180 -17.18 -5.54 11.50
CA HIS A 180 -18.03 -5.92 12.63
C HIS A 180 -19.13 -6.91 12.23
N ARG A 181 -19.61 -6.88 11.00
CA ARG A 181 -20.61 -7.87 10.50
C ARG A 181 -19.98 -9.25 10.29
N SER A 182 -18.75 -9.33 9.80
CA SER A 182 -18.03 -10.60 9.57
C SER A 182 -17.60 -11.28 10.88
N ALA A 183 -17.61 -10.58 12.02
CA ALA A 183 -17.26 -11.12 13.33
C ALA A 183 -18.46 -11.73 14.09
N ARG A 184 -19.68 -11.73 13.53
CA ARG A 184 -20.83 -12.40 14.13
C ARG A 184 -20.84 -13.87 13.70
N PRO A 185 -20.76 -14.84 14.66
CA PRO A 185 -20.89 -16.26 14.35
C PRO A 185 -22.27 -16.55 13.75
N SER A 186 -22.32 -17.40 12.73
CA SER A 186 -23.58 -17.90 12.17
C SER A 186 -24.32 -18.72 13.21
N PRO A 187 -25.66 -18.60 13.40
CA PRO A 187 -26.46 -19.36 14.38
C PRO A 187 -26.62 -20.85 14.07
N THR A 188 -25.97 -21.40 13.05
CA THR A 188 -26.21 -22.75 12.53
C THR A 188 -25.22 -23.83 12.97
N ASP A 189 -24.30 -23.56 13.90
CA ASP A 189 -23.34 -24.58 14.35
C ASP A 189 -23.77 -25.35 15.62
N HIS A 190 -25.06 -25.32 15.96
CA HIS A 190 -25.63 -26.11 17.05
C HIS A 190 -26.90 -26.83 16.60
N ALA A 191 -26.74 -27.75 15.60
CA ALA A 191 -27.79 -28.76 15.27
C ALA A 191 -27.12 -30.09 14.92
#